data_a4a4ddb6f7467b8a3f215de17f9ff7a5
#
_entry.id   a4a4ddb6f7467b8a3f215de17f9ff7a5
#
_cell.length_a   1.000
_cell.length_b   1.000
_cell.length_c   1.000
_cell.angle_alpha   90.00
_cell.angle_beta   90.00
_cell.angle_gamma   90.00
#
_symmetry.space_group_name_H-M   'P 1'
#
loop_
_entity.id
_entity.type
_entity.pdbx_description
1 polymer ?
#
loop_
_entity_poly.entity_id
_entity_poly.type
_entity_poly.pdbx_seq_one_letter_code
_entity_poly.pdbx_strand_id
1 'polypeptide(L)'
;MSLVIMARTRLTTGGFAEPVVADTAKSLSKQGHRVILLAWDRTGKNETTTTTEWGTIWRYQEECALNNAALFARKLPGFLSWSTWQILAFQKIEKDIVLHYHDLDTLMGGVFTSKLAELPLIYDCHENYPGLVKGAVSSIVAKLLHKLEAKLLSHCDGIISAGPANYARLDGMLEQGGKAPFAATEEEAFKVMALPQRDFLNTKLTRIGNIKRLDNYPLRRIENKEKNKTFRLLYIGVLERHPSRGILETIMTVSKMKGIQLDIGGFGTLVPTIKKLQEKSKNVNYMGPIHPDNVALKTIESDAVLMALDPSNINNRLSAPNKLFEAMAASVPIITCKELLMGQLVEREEIG
;
A
#
# COMPACT_ATOMS: atom_id res chain seq x y z
N MET A 1 -0.66 -11.34 25.82
CA MET A 1 -0.16 -11.88 24.54
C MET A 1 -1.38 -12.26 23.72
N SER A 2 -1.77 -11.41 22.77
CA SER A 2 -3.04 -11.53 22.06
C SER A 2 -2.88 -12.28 20.74
N LEU A 3 -3.96 -12.86 20.24
CA LEU A 3 -4.07 -13.27 18.84
C LEU A 3 -4.56 -12.07 18.01
N VAL A 4 -3.72 -11.57 17.11
CA VAL A 4 -4.11 -10.52 16.18
C VAL A 4 -4.56 -11.16 14.86
N ILE A 5 -5.83 -10.95 14.50
CA ILE A 5 -6.39 -11.42 13.23
C ILE A 5 -6.51 -10.24 12.28
N MET A 6 -5.68 -10.25 11.24
CA MET A 6 -5.64 -9.25 10.19
C MET A 6 -6.55 -9.67 9.02
N ALA A 7 -7.21 -8.73 8.36
CA ALA A 7 -8.01 -9.01 7.16
C ALA A 7 -7.64 -8.10 5.98
N ARG A 8 -7.42 -8.70 4.78
CA ARG A 8 -7.02 -7.99 3.57
C ARG A 8 -7.66 -8.61 2.31
N THR A 9 -8.19 -7.80 1.41
CA THR A 9 -8.84 -8.28 0.17
C THR A 9 -7.85 -8.56 -0.96
N ARG A 10 -6.56 -8.42 -0.76
CA ARG A 10 -5.55 -8.65 -1.81
C ARG A 10 -4.24 -9.20 -1.24
N LEU A 11 -3.54 -9.90 -2.12
CA LEU A 11 -2.19 -10.43 -1.91
C LEU A 11 -1.28 -9.97 -3.06
N THR A 12 0.01 -10.05 -2.85
CA THR A 12 1.01 -9.86 -3.92
C THR A 12 0.99 -11.05 -4.89
N THR A 13 1.70 -10.92 -5.99
CA THR A 13 1.96 -12.03 -6.92
C THR A 13 2.64 -13.17 -6.17
N GLY A 14 2.10 -14.39 -6.30
CA GLY A 14 2.57 -15.55 -5.56
C GLY A 14 1.89 -15.77 -4.20
N GLY A 15 0.86 -14.98 -3.88
CA GLY A 15 0.01 -15.20 -2.70
C GLY A 15 0.59 -14.71 -1.37
N PHE A 16 1.62 -13.87 -1.39
CA PHE A 16 2.20 -13.27 -0.18
C PHE A 16 1.46 -12.02 0.29
N ALA A 17 1.60 -11.68 1.57
CA ALA A 17 1.12 -10.42 2.11
C ALA A 17 1.79 -9.21 1.41
N GLU A 18 1.06 -8.12 1.27
CA GLU A 18 1.65 -6.85 0.83
C GLU A 18 2.73 -6.38 1.83
N PRO A 19 3.80 -5.71 1.39
CA PRO A 19 4.93 -5.36 2.27
C PRO A 19 4.52 -4.66 3.56
N VAL A 20 3.60 -3.69 3.51
CA VAL A 20 3.13 -2.96 4.70
C VAL A 20 2.41 -3.88 5.67
N VAL A 21 1.56 -4.77 5.18
CA VAL A 21 0.83 -5.76 6.01
C VAL A 21 1.82 -6.76 6.63
N ALA A 22 2.80 -7.23 5.86
CA ALA A 22 3.84 -8.13 6.35
C ALA A 22 4.73 -7.46 7.41
N ASP A 23 5.14 -6.20 7.20
CA ASP A 23 5.97 -5.45 8.15
C ASP A 23 5.21 -5.21 9.48
N THR A 24 3.91 -4.91 9.41
CA THR A 24 3.04 -4.79 10.59
C THR A 24 2.96 -6.13 11.33
N ALA A 25 2.71 -7.23 10.60
CA ALA A 25 2.63 -8.57 11.17
C ALA A 25 3.95 -9.01 11.84
N LYS A 26 5.09 -8.74 11.19
CA LYS A 26 6.43 -8.97 11.74
C LYS A 26 6.67 -8.18 13.03
N SER A 27 6.25 -6.93 13.06
CA SER A 27 6.39 -6.06 14.24
C SER A 27 5.58 -6.57 15.42
N LEU A 28 4.33 -6.97 15.18
CA LEU A 28 3.45 -7.56 16.20
C LEU A 28 3.99 -8.91 16.71
N SER A 29 4.46 -9.77 15.81
CA SER A 29 5.07 -11.05 16.16
C SER A 29 6.33 -10.88 17.03
N LYS A 30 7.18 -9.89 16.72
CA LYS A 30 8.37 -9.57 17.53
C LYS A 30 8.03 -9.07 18.93
N GLN A 31 6.85 -8.48 19.12
CA GLN A 31 6.31 -8.09 20.43
C GLN A 31 5.63 -9.23 21.16
N GLY A 32 5.64 -10.44 20.61
CA GLY A 32 5.10 -11.65 21.21
C GLY A 32 3.63 -11.91 20.90
N HIS A 33 2.99 -11.14 20.01
CA HIS A 33 1.64 -11.44 19.56
C HIS A 33 1.65 -12.56 18.52
N ARG A 34 0.62 -13.40 18.54
CA ARG A 34 0.36 -14.36 17.46
C ARG A 34 -0.40 -13.64 16.34
N VAL A 35 -0.04 -13.86 15.09
CA VAL A 35 -0.64 -13.18 13.95
C VAL A 35 -1.22 -14.17 12.95
N ILE A 36 -2.46 -13.94 12.54
CA ILE A 36 -3.12 -14.64 11.43
C ILE A 36 -3.59 -13.58 10.44
N LEU A 37 -3.22 -13.73 9.17
CA LEU A 37 -3.73 -12.91 8.07
C LEU A 37 -4.81 -13.69 7.31
N LEU A 38 -6.05 -13.23 7.38
CA LEU A 38 -7.14 -13.67 6.53
C LEU A 38 -7.11 -12.86 5.24
N ALA A 39 -6.79 -13.47 4.13
CA ALA A 39 -6.59 -12.78 2.87
C ALA A 39 -7.43 -13.36 1.73
N TRP A 40 -7.84 -12.52 0.78
CA TRP A 40 -8.49 -12.99 -0.42
C TRP A 40 -7.48 -13.28 -1.52
N ASP A 41 -7.31 -14.57 -1.85
CA ASP A 41 -6.61 -15.01 -3.05
C ASP A 41 -7.51 -14.91 -4.27
N ARG A 42 -7.38 -13.82 -5.01
CA ARG A 42 -8.17 -13.56 -6.21
C ARG A 42 -7.76 -14.39 -7.42
N THR A 43 -6.69 -15.16 -7.32
CA THR A 43 -6.27 -16.11 -8.37
C THR A 43 -6.89 -17.48 -8.17
N GLY A 44 -7.24 -17.84 -6.92
CA GLY A 44 -7.72 -19.15 -6.54
C GLY A 44 -6.68 -20.28 -6.70
N LYS A 45 -5.39 -19.93 -6.85
CA LYS A 45 -4.33 -20.87 -7.24
C LYS A 45 -3.29 -21.13 -6.16
N ASN A 46 -3.24 -20.28 -5.11
CA ASN A 46 -2.28 -20.46 -4.03
C ASN A 46 -2.81 -21.49 -3.02
N GLU A 47 -1.94 -22.01 -2.17
CA GLU A 47 -2.33 -22.86 -1.05
C GLU A 47 -3.30 -22.12 -0.12
N THR A 48 -4.25 -22.85 0.47
CA THR A 48 -5.24 -22.27 1.40
C THR A 48 -4.60 -21.69 2.64
N THR A 49 -3.46 -22.24 3.06
CA THR A 49 -2.75 -21.83 4.27
C THR A 49 -1.24 -21.87 4.04
N THR A 50 -0.52 -20.86 4.52
CA THR A 50 0.94 -20.81 4.48
C THR A 50 1.48 -20.29 5.80
N THR A 51 2.43 -20.99 6.41
CA THR A 51 3.16 -20.51 7.58
C THR A 51 4.32 -19.63 7.14
N THR A 52 4.50 -18.50 7.81
CA THR A 52 5.58 -17.53 7.62
C THR A 52 6.37 -17.36 8.91
N GLU A 53 7.47 -16.62 8.87
CA GLU A 53 8.28 -16.28 10.05
C GLU A 53 7.51 -15.46 11.12
N TRP A 54 6.44 -14.77 10.74
CA TRP A 54 5.66 -13.88 11.61
C TRP A 54 4.27 -14.40 11.96
N GLY A 55 3.81 -15.50 11.33
CA GLY A 55 2.49 -16.05 11.59
C GLY A 55 1.97 -16.88 10.43
N THR A 56 0.66 -16.88 10.23
CA THR A 56 0.02 -17.73 9.22
C THR A 56 -0.88 -16.91 8.30
N ILE A 57 -0.83 -17.17 6.99
CA ILE A 57 -1.75 -16.62 6.01
C ILE A 57 -2.81 -17.67 5.71
N TRP A 58 -4.08 -17.32 5.90
CA TRP A 58 -5.24 -18.12 5.51
C TRP A 58 -5.93 -17.45 4.34
N ARG A 59 -6.25 -18.20 3.28
CA ARG A 59 -6.75 -17.65 2.01
C ARG A 59 -8.17 -18.09 1.71
N TYR A 60 -9.02 -17.11 1.47
CA TYR A 60 -10.27 -17.27 0.78
C TYR A 60 -9.99 -17.36 -0.71
N GLN A 61 -10.26 -18.53 -1.31
CA GLN A 61 -9.97 -18.82 -2.71
C GLN A 61 -11.21 -18.56 -3.58
N GLU A 62 -11.25 -17.42 -4.21
CA GLU A 62 -12.34 -17.06 -5.11
C GLU A 62 -11.79 -16.18 -6.24
N GLU A 63 -11.81 -16.70 -7.47
CA GLU A 63 -11.23 -15.99 -8.62
C GLU A 63 -11.95 -14.65 -8.86
N CYS A 64 -11.18 -13.56 -8.93
CA CYS A 64 -11.69 -12.22 -9.16
C CYS A 64 -10.67 -11.37 -9.91
N ALA A 65 -11.00 -10.97 -11.13
CA ALA A 65 -10.12 -10.11 -11.93
C ALA A 65 -9.89 -8.77 -11.22
N LEU A 66 -8.62 -8.36 -11.17
CA LEU A 66 -8.19 -7.15 -10.44
C LEU A 66 -8.88 -5.87 -10.92
N ASN A 67 -9.21 -5.78 -12.22
CA ASN A 67 -9.74 -4.58 -12.86
C ASN A 67 -11.27 -4.61 -13.03
N ASN A 68 -11.98 -5.52 -12.35
CA ASN A 68 -13.43 -5.63 -12.44
C ASN A 68 -14.10 -5.26 -11.12
N ALA A 69 -14.36 -3.96 -10.94
CA ALA A 69 -14.96 -3.42 -9.71
C ALA A 69 -16.36 -4.01 -9.43
N ALA A 70 -17.18 -4.28 -10.46
CA ALA A 70 -18.50 -4.85 -10.30
C ALA A 70 -18.43 -6.31 -9.83
N LEU A 71 -17.52 -7.11 -10.41
CA LEU A 71 -17.27 -8.49 -9.99
C LEU A 71 -16.73 -8.53 -8.56
N PHE A 72 -15.79 -7.63 -8.23
CA PHE A 72 -15.26 -7.48 -6.89
C PHE A 72 -16.37 -7.18 -5.88
N ALA A 73 -17.19 -6.15 -6.12
CA ALA A 73 -18.29 -5.78 -5.24
C ALA A 73 -19.30 -6.93 -5.03
N ARG A 74 -19.56 -7.72 -6.07
CA ARG A 74 -20.45 -8.88 -5.98
C ARG A 74 -19.88 -10.01 -5.14
N LYS A 75 -18.57 -10.25 -5.19
CA LYS A 75 -17.89 -11.35 -4.49
C LYS A 75 -17.39 -10.99 -3.11
N LEU A 76 -17.20 -9.71 -2.81
CA LEU A 76 -16.72 -9.22 -1.52
C LEU A 76 -17.51 -9.75 -0.32
N PRO A 77 -18.85 -9.83 -0.33
CA PRO A 77 -19.62 -10.40 0.79
C PRO A 77 -19.21 -11.84 1.15
N GLY A 78 -18.82 -12.65 0.17
CA GLY A 78 -18.34 -14.01 0.39
C GLY A 78 -17.05 -14.02 1.22
N PHE A 79 -16.07 -13.19 0.88
CA PHE A 79 -14.84 -13.01 1.66
C PHE A 79 -15.13 -12.51 3.09
N LEU A 80 -15.98 -11.48 3.23
CA LEU A 80 -16.32 -10.92 4.54
C LEU A 80 -17.04 -11.94 5.44
N SER A 81 -17.97 -12.71 4.88
CA SER A 81 -18.65 -13.79 5.61
C SER A 81 -17.69 -14.90 6.01
N TRP A 82 -16.83 -15.35 5.08
CA TRP A 82 -15.80 -16.35 5.38
C TRP A 82 -14.85 -15.87 6.50
N SER A 83 -14.35 -14.63 6.43
CA SER A 83 -13.47 -14.09 7.47
C SER A 83 -14.16 -14.02 8.84
N THR A 84 -15.43 -13.62 8.89
CA THR A 84 -16.24 -13.63 10.12
C THR A 84 -16.33 -15.04 10.70
N TRP A 85 -16.64 -16.06 9.88
CA TRP A 85 -16.69 -17.44 10.33
C TRP A 85 -15.37 -17.95 10.91
N GLN A 86 -14.24 -17.62 10.28
CA GLN A 86 -12.92 -17.98 10.81
C GLN A 86 -12.70 -17.35 12.20
N ILE A 87 -13.02 -16.07 12.37
CA ILE A 87 -12.86 -15.36 13.65
C ILE A 87 -13.73 -15.98 14.74
N LEU A 88 -15.00 -16.27 14.46
CA LEU A 88 -15.89 -16.94 15.41
C LEU A 88 -15.40 -18.35 15.79
N ALA A 89 -14.76 -19.06 14.86
CA ALA A 89 -14.14 -20.35 15.15
C ALA A 89 -12.92 -20.19 16.08
N PHE A 90 -12.06 -19.19 15.86
CA PHE A 90 -10.94 -18.87 16.73
C PHE A 90 -11.40 -18.44 18.14
N GLN A 91 -12.47 -17.67 18.25
CA GLN A 91 -13.01 -17.21 19.53
C GLN A 91 -13.44 -18.35 20.47
N LYS A 92 -13.73 -19.54 19.92
CA LYS A 92 -14.05 -20.73 20.74
C LYS A 92 -12.84 -21.24 21.53
N ILE A 93 -11.63 -21.00 21.04
CA ILE A 93 -10.38 -21.53 21.61
C ILE A 93 -9.45 -20.43 22.13
N GLU A 94 -9.63 -19.20 21.69
CA GLU A 94 -8.84 -18.03 22.09
C GLU A 94 -9.75 -16.97 22.71
N LYS A 95 -9.31 -16.38 23.83
CA LYS A 95 -10.09 -15.34 24.52
C LYS A 95 -9.57 -13.92 24.25
N ASP A 96 -8.29 -13.78 23.98
CA ASP A 96 -7.63 -12.49 23.78
C ASP A 96 -7.36 -12.28 22.29
N ILE A 97 -8.38 -11.85 21.56
CA ILE A 97 -8.34 -11.61 20.11
C ILE A 97 -8.48 -10.12 19.84
N VAL A 98 -7.66 -9.58 18.95
CA VAL A 98 -7.75 -8.22 18.39
C VAL A 98 -7.95 -8.32 16.88
N LEU A 99 -8.94 -7.63 16.36
CA LEU A 99 -9.20 -7.53 14.93
C LEU A 99 -8.43 -6.36 14.33
N HIS A 100 -7.72 -6.57 13.21
CA HIS A 100 -6.95 -5.56 12.50
C HIS A 100 -7.30 -5.58 11.01
N TYR A 101 -8.16 -4.67 10.58
CA TYR A 101 -8.74 -4.65 9.25
C TYR A 101 -8.12 -3.56 8.38
N HIS A 102 -7.67 -3.94 7.19
CA HIS A 102 -6.95 -3.07 6.26
C HIS A 102 -7.86 -2.57 5.14
N ASP A 103 -7.94 -1.27 5.00
CA ASP A 103 -8.75 -0.51 4.05
C ASP A 103 -10.28 -0.65 4.20
N LEU A 104 -11.01 0.27 3.56
CA LEU A 104 -12.47 0.39 3.68
C LEU A 104 -13.22 -0.86 3.19
N ASP A 105 -12.69 -1.57 2.20
CA ASP A 105 -13.31 -2.75 1.63
C ASP A 105 -13.42 -3.92 2.62
N THR A 106 -12.55 -3.97 3.63
CA THR A 106 -12.67 -4.94 4.72
C THR A 106 -13.40 -4.39 5.94
N LEU A 107 -13.35 -3.07 6.19
CA LEU A 107 -13.82 -2.44 7.43
C LEU A 107 -15.28 -2.74 7.77
N MET A 108 -16.17 -2.81 6.76
CA MET A 108 -17.58 -3.12 7.01
C MET A 108 -17.75 -4.52 7.63
N GLY A 109 -17.01 -5.51 7.13
CA GLY A 109 -16.95 -6.85 7.72
C GLY A 109 -16.32 -6.82 9.12
N GLY A 110 -15.27 -6.01 9.31
CA GLY A 110 -14.62 -5.82 10.60
C GLY A 110 -15.57 -5.30 11.67
N VAL A 111 -16.32 -4.23 11.37
CA VAL A 111 -17.33 -3.67 12.30
C VAL A 111 -18.43 -4.66 12.60
N PHE A 112 -18.92 -5.40 11.59
CA PHE A 112 -19.92 -6.45 11.81
C PHE A 112 -19.39 -7.55 12.74
N THR A 113 -18.19 -8.06 12.45
CA THR A 113 -17.58 -9.14 13.23
C THR A 113 -17.24 -8.69 14.65
N SER A 114 -16.68 -7.48 14.81
CA SER A 114 -16.36 -6.89 16.12
C SER A 114 -17.61 -6.81 17.00
N LYS A 115 -18.72 -6.32 16.47
CA LYS A 115 -20.00 -6.25 17.23
C LYS A 115 -20.58 -7.61 17.55
N LEU A 116 -20.51 -8.57 16.63
CA LEU A 116 -21.06 -9.91 16.82
C LEU A 116 -20.27 -10.71 17.84
N ALA A 117 -18.94 -10.56 17.85
CA ALA A 117 -18.02 -11.31 18.68
C ALA A 117 -17.54 -10.53 19.93
N GLU A 118 -17.96 -9.26 20.08
CA GLU A 118 -17.53 -8.35 21.16
C GLU A 118 -15.99 -8.24 21.25
N LEU A 119 -15.33 -8.10 20.07
CA LEU A 119 -13.86 -8.04 19.94
C LEU A 119 -13.41 -6.62 19.58
N PRO A 120 -12.25 -6.15 20.10
CA PRO A 120 -11.69 -4.87 19.73
C PRO A 120 -11.28 -4.85 18.25
N LEU A 121 -11.53 -3.70 17.59
CA LEU A 121 -11.30 -3.48 16.18
C LEU A 121 -10.32 -2.33 15.92
N ILE A 122 -9.24 -2.61 15.21
CA ILE A 122 -8.32 -1.64 14.64
C ILE A 122 -8.59 -1.52 13.14
N TYR A 123 -8.74 -0.29 12.67
CA TYR A 123 -8.82 0.04 11.25
C TYR A 123 -7.49 0.61 10.75
N ASP A 124 -6.88 -0.01 9.77
CA ASP A 124 -5.63 0.43 9.14
C ASP A 124 -5.92 0.98 7.73
N CYS A 125 -5.90 2.30 7.60
CA CYS A 125 -6.23 3.01 6.37
C CYS A 125 -4.96 3.30 5.57
N HIS A 126 -4.72 2.53 4.51
CA HIS A 126 -3.57 2.70 3.64
C HIS A 126 -3.78 3.81 2.60
N GLU A 127 -5.01 3.95 2.10
CA GLU A 127 -5.33 4.85 0.99
C GLU A 127 -6.65 5.60 1.23
N ASN A 128 -6.85 6.73 0.55
CA ASN A 128 -8.18 7.32 0.41
C ASN A 128 -9.00 6.43 -0.54
N TYR A 129 -9.59 5.37 0.00
CA TYR A 129 -10.33 4.39 -0.80
C TYR A 129 -11.44 4.98 -1.66
N PRO A 130 -12.32 5.89 -1.16
CA PRO A 130 -13.29 6.59 -1.99
C PRO A 130 -12.64 7.37 -3.13
N GLY A 131 -11.49 7.99 -2.90
CA GLY A 131 -10.70 8.70 -3.92
C GLY A 131 -10.07 7.76 -4.94
N LEU A 132 -9.58 6.62 -4.49
CA LEU A 132 -8.99 5.60 -5.35
C LEU A 132 -10.00 5.05 -6.36
N VAL A 133 -11.22 4.74 -5.91
CA VAL A 133 -12.26 4.13 -6.77
C VAL A 133 -13.03 5.14 -7.61
N LYS A 134 -12.91 6.43 -7.37
CA LYS A 134 -13.67 7.50 -8.06
C LYS A 134 -13.57 7.45 -9.60
N GLY A 135 -12.47 6.94 -10.15
CA GLY A 135 -12.31 6.75 -11.60
C GLY A 135 -13.01 5.49 -12.15
N ALA A 136 -13.32 4.51 -11.28
CA ALA A 136 -13.94 3.24 -11.64
C ALA A 136 -15.44 3.16 -11.31
N VAL A 137 -15.93 4.05 -10.44
CA VAL A 137 -17.35 4.12 -10.02
C VAL A 137 -17.87 5.55 -10.19
N SER A 138 -19.21 5.72 -10.16
CA SER A 138 -19.81 7.05 -10.23
C SER A 138 -19.43 7.92 -9.02
N SER A 139 -19.45 9.24 -9.19
CA SER A 139 -19.18 10.20 -8.10
C SER A 139 -20.15 10.06 -6.92
N ILE A 140 -21.36 9.60 -7.19
CA ILE A 140 -22.38 9.32 -6.16
C ILE A 140 -21.93 8.16 -5.29
N VAL A 141 -21.50 7.04 -5.90
CA VAL A 141 -20.99 5.86 -5.19
C VAL A 141 -19.75 6.24 -4.35
N ALA A 142 -18.80 6.99 -4.91
CA ALA A 142 -17.64 7.45 -4.16
C ALA A 142 -18.03 8.30 -2.94
N LYS A 143 -19.03 9.21 -3.07
CA LYS A 143 -19.57 9.99 -1.93
C LYS A 143 -20.27 9.12 -0.89
N LEU A 144 -20.99 8.08 -1.32
CA LEU A 144 -21.61 7.13 -0.39
C LEU A 144 -20.56 6.33 0.38
N LEU A 145 -19.50 5.87 -0.28
CA LEU A 145 -18.38 5.19 0.37
C LEU A 145 -17.67 6.10 1.40
N HIS A 146 -17.49 7.38 1.07
CA HIS A 146 -16.93 8.37 2.00
C HIS A 146 -17.79 8.53 3.27
N LYS A 147 -19.11 8.68 3.11
CA LYS A 147 -20.04 8.75 4.24
C LYS A 147 -20.10 7.46 5.05
N LEU A 148 -20.02 6.33 4.37
CA LEU A 148 -19.97 5.01 5.02
C LEU A 148 -18.71 4.87 5.87
N GLU A 149 -17.53 5.21 5.31
CA GLU A 149 -16.26 5.19 6.04
C GLU A 149 -16.37 6.04 7.30
N ALA A 150 -16.79 7.30 7.19
CA ALA A 150 -16.95 8.19 8.33
C ALA A 150 -17.88 7.62 9.42
N LYS A 151 -18.95 6.92 9.03
CA LYS A 151 -19.84 6.25 9.99
C LYS A 151 -19.17 5.04 10.66
N LEU A 152 -18.39 4.27 9.90
CA LEU A 152 -17.73 3.07 10.43
C LEU A 152 -16.59 3.39 11.40
N LEU A 153 -15.91 4.55 11.24
CA LEU A 153 -14.82 4.98 12.13
C LEU A 153 -15.24 5.11 13.60
N SER A 154 -16.51 5.45 13.87
CA SER A 154 -17.02 5.54 15.26
C SER A 154 -17.01 4.20 15.98
N HIS A 155 -17.02 3.09 15.24
CA HIS A 155 -17.06 1.73 15.76
C HIS A 155 -15.68 1.08 15.90
N CYS A 156 -14.60 1.76 15.51
CA CYS A 156 -13.24 1.28 15.69
C CYS A 156 -12.71 1.70 17.06
N ASP A 157 -11.96 0.82 17.71
CA ASP A 157 -11.24 1.13 18.96
C ASP A 157 -9.93 1.87 18.68
N GLY A 158 -9.29 1.56 17.54
CA GLY A 158 -8.11 2.24 17.06
C GLY A 158 -8.15 2.45 15.53
N ILE A 159 -7.53 3.53 15.09
CA ILE A 159 -7.41 3.86 13.65
C ILE A 159 -5.95 4.16 13.35
N ILE A 160 -5.40 3.54 12.31
CA ILE A 160 -4.05 3.76 11.81
C ILE A 160 -4.14 4.42 10.43
N SER A 161 -3.29 5.40 10.19
CA SER A 161 -3.12 6.02 8.87
C SER A 161 -1.66 6.02 8.44
N ALA A 162 -1.40 5.52 7.23
CA ALA A 162 -0.05 5.44 6.69
C ALA A 162 0.48 6.79 6.17
N GLY A 163 -0.39 7.69 5.73
CA GLY A 163 0.00 8.95 5.10
C GLY A 163 -0.55 10.19 5.79
N PRO A 164 0.16 11.34 5.72
CA PRO A 164 -0.25 12.55 6.39
C PRO A 164 -1.59 13.10 5.88
N ALA A 165 -1.85 13.05 4.57
CA ALA A 165 -3.11 13.49 4.00
C ALA A 165 -4.28 12.58 4.39
N ASN A 166 -4.06 11.26 4.47
CA ASN A 166 -5.07 10.35 4.97
C ASN A 166 -5.34 10.57 6.47
N TYR A 167 -4.30 10.85 7.26
CA TYR A 167 -4.47 11.20 8.66
C TYR A 167 -5.38 12.43 8.79
N ALA A 168 -5.06 13.55 8.13
CA ALA A 168 -5.86 14.78 8.18
C ALA A 168 -7.31 14.56 7.72
N ARG A 169 -7.52 13.73 6.68
CA ARG A 169 -8.86 13.36 6.20
C ARG A 169 -9.66 12.57 7.25
N LEU A 170 -9.04 11.57 7.88
CA LEU A 170 -9.68 10.75 8.90
C LEU A 170 -9.96 11.53 10.18
N ASP A 171 -9.06 12.43 10.56
CA ASP A 171 -9.23 13.34 11.68
C ASP A 171 -10.45 14.24 11.47
N GLY A 172 -10.55 14.88 10.28
CA GLY A 172 -11.73 15.63 9.89
C GLY A 172 -13.02 14.80 9.88
N MET A 173 -12.94 13.50 9.51
CA MET A 173 -14.10 12.60 9.59
C MET A 173 -14.51 12.27 11.03
N LEU A 174 -13.57 12.14 11.95
CA LEU A 174 -13.86 11.92 13.36
C LEU A 174 -14.56 13.14 13.99
N GLU A 175 -14.17 14.36 13.56
CA GLU A 175 -14.77 15.61 14.03
C GLU A 175 -16.13 15.92 13.39
N GLN A 176 -16.24 15.79 12.06
CA GLN A 176 -17.37 16.30 11.26
C GLN A 176 -18.25 15.20 10.65
N GLY A 177 -17.85 13.93 10.83
CA GLY A 177 -18.53 12.79 10.23
C GLY A 177 -18.49 12.83 8.70
N GLY A 178 -19.58 12.38 8.08
CA GLY A 178 -19.70 12.36 6.61
C GLY A 178 -19.81 13.75 5.93
N LYS A 179 -19.71 14.84 6.68
CA LYS A 179 -19.62 16.21 6.18
C LYS A 179 -18.17 16.64 5.93
N ALA A 180 -17.19 15.91 6.47
CA ALA A 180 -15.77 16.18 6.26
C ALA A 180 -15.41 16.23 4.75
N PRO A 181 -14.38 16.99 4.34
CA PRO A 181 -13.90 17.02 2.96
C PRO A 181 -13.53 15.62 2.45
N PHE A 182 -13.77 15.39 1.17
CA PHE A 182 -13.47 14.11 0.51
C PHE A 182 -11.97 13.75 0.50
N ALA A 183 -11.12 14.76 0.52
CA ALA A 183 -9.69 14.65 0.67
C ALA A 183 -9.17 15.85 1.47
N ALA A 184 -8.10 15.65 2.23
CA ALA A 184 -7.40 16.74 2.87
C ALA A 184 -6.74 17.66 1.83
N THR A 185 -6.46 18.89 2.22
CA THR A 185 -5.62 19.81 1.47
C THR A 185 -4.13 19.45 1.65
N GLU A 186 -3.29 19.93 0.75
CA GLU A 186 -1.84 19.79 0.89
C GLU A 186 -1.33 20.50 2.17
N GLU A 187 -1.89 21.66 2.50
CA GLU A 187 -1.55 22.41 3.71
C GLU A 187 -1.84 21.61 4.99
N GLU A 188 -3.01 20.98 5.09
CA GLU A 188 -3.37 20.10 6.21
C GLU A 188 -2.41 18.91 6.28
N ALA A 189 -2.06 18.29 5.16
CA ALA A 189 -1.11 17.19 5.11
C ALA A 189 0.30 17.63 5.58
N PHE A 190 0.78 18.81 5.17
CA PHE A 190 2.05 19.34 5.64
C PHE A 190 2.06 19.68 7.13
N LYS A 191 0.95 20.18 7.67
CA LYS A 191 0.81 20.37 9.13
C LYS A 191 0.98 19.05 9.87
N VAL A 192 0.30 17.98 9.41
CA VAL A 192 0.45 16.64 10.01
C VAL A 192 1.88 16.11 9.89
N MET A 193 2.57 16.36 8.77
CA MET A 193 3.97 15.95 8.61
C MET A 193 4.91 16.61 9.61
N ALA A 194 4.63 17.85 9.99
CA ALA A 194 5.44 18.62 10.93
C ALA A 194 5.22 18.22 12.41
N LEU A 195 4.15 17.48 12.73
CA LEU A 195 3.88 17.06 14.10
C LEU A 195 4.87 15.97 14.56
N PRO A 196 5.37 16.07 15.81
CA PRO A 196 6.20 15.02 16.40
C PRO A 196 5.46 13.67 16.46
N GLN A 197 6.18 12.57 16.27
CA GLN A 197 5.57 11.21 16.33
C GLN A 197 4.85 10.94 17.66
N ARG A 198 5.35 11.48 18.78
CA ARG A 198 4.75 11.33 20.11
C ARG A 198 3.31 11.86 20.21
N ASP A 199 2.96 12.86 19.39
CA ASP A 199 1.63 13.49 19.41
C ASP A 199 0.53 12.57 18.85
N PHE A 200 0.91 11.46 18.21
CA PHE A 200 0.02 10.43 17.68
C PHE A 200 -0.14 9.23 18.63
N LEU A 201 0.57 9.21 19.76
CA LEU A 201 0.49 8.11 20.72
C LEU A 201 -0.71 8.32 21.66
N ASN A 202 -1.36 7.21 22.04
CA ASN A 202 -2.51 7.19 22.95
C ASN A 202 -3.75 7.97 22.47
N THR A 203 -3.87 8.18 21.16
CA THR A 203 -5.07 8.73 20.52
C THR A 203 -5.80 7.64 19.75
N LYS A 204 -7.10 7.83 19.51
CA LYS A 204 -7.89 6.90 18.69
C LYS A 204 -7.35 6.80 17.27
N LEU A 205 -6.85 7.91 16.71
CA LEU A 205 -6.22 7.98 15.40
C LEU A 205 -4.72 8.15 15.52
N THR A 206 -3.97 7.20 14.99
CA THR A 206 -2.49 7.16 15.04
C THR A 206 -1.92 7.22 13.62
N ARG A 207 -0.82 7.95 13.43
CA ARG A 207 -0.06 7.94 12.16
C ARG A 207 1.12 6.98 12.26
N ILE A 208 1.10 5.94 11.43
CA ILE A 208 2.24 5.01 11.24
C ILE A 208 2.63 5.07 9.78
N GLY A 209 3.71 5.78 9.46
CA GLY A 209 4.20 5.94 8.08
C GLY A 209 4.75 4.64 7.49
N ASN A 210 4.87 4.61 6.17
CA ASN A 210 5.46 3.51 5.40
C ASN A 210 7.01 3.46 5.55
N ILE A 211 7.51 3.73 6.76
CA ILE A 211 8.94 3.79 7.08
C ILE A 211 9.56 2.40 6.95
N LYS A 212 10.74 2.33 6.35
CA LYS A 212 11.47 1.08 6.15
C LYS A 212 12.49 0.84 7.27
N ARG A 213 12.67 -0.41 7.63
CA ARG A 213 13.73 -0.81 8.58
C ARG A 213 15.09 -0.69 7.89
N LEU A 214 15.98 0.09 8.47
CA LEU A 214 17.33 0.30 7.91
C LEU A 214 18.17 -0.98 7.89
N ASP A 215 17.89 -1.93 8.77
CA ASP A 215 18.58 -3.24 8.79
C ASP A 215 18.46 -4.00 7.46
N ASN A 216 17.39 -3.75 6.71
CA ASN A 216 17.16 -4.36 5.40
C ASN A 216 17.86 -3.60 4.26
N TYR A 217 18.47 -2.44 4.57
CA TYR A 217 19.11 -1.56 3.60
C TYR A 217 20.56 -1.33 4.04
N PRO A 218 21.50 -2.23 3.67
CA PRO A 218 22.91 -2.01 3.98
C PRO A 218 23.37 -0.68 3.39
N LEU A 219 24.16 0.07 4.15
CA LEU A 219 24.67 1.37 3.72
C LEU A 219 25.30 1.24 2.33
N ARG A 220 24.78 2.03 1.41
CA ARG A 220 25.35 2.14 0.07
C ARG A 220 26.76 2.72 0.20
N ARG A 221 27.79 1.93 -0.10
CA ARG A 221 29.12 2.47 -0.35
C ARG A 221 29.04 3.26 -1.65
N ILE A 222 29.19 4.56 -1.56
CA ILE A 222 29.44 5.40 -2.74
C ILE A 222 30.89 5.10 -3.15
N GLU A 223 31.09 3.96 -3.80
CA GLU A 223 32.34 3.74 -4.50
C GLU A 223 32.37 4.72 -5.67
N ASN A 224 33.52 5.34 -5.89
CA ASN A 224 33.74 6.26 -7.03
C ASN A 224 33.32 5.53 -8.32
N LYS A 225 32.09 5.79 -8.78
CA LYS A 225 31.58 5.22 -10.03
C LYS A 225 32.45 5.79 -11.16
N GLU A 226 33.04 4.92 -11.95
CA GLU A 226 33.77 5.32 -13.18
C GLU A 226 32.88 6.25 -14.00
N LYS A 227 33.45 7.37 -14.47
CA LYS A 227 32.76 8.46 -15.20
C LYS A 227 32.00 8.02 -16.47
N ASN A 228 32.16 6.77 -16.92
CA ASN A 228 31.57 6.22 -18.15
C ASN A 228 30.48 5.16 -17.89
N LYS A 229 29.97 5.02 -16.68
CA LYS A 229 28.96 4.01 -16.38
C LYS A 229 27.56 4.48 -16.76
N THR A 230 26.78 3.62 -17.41
CA THR A 230 25.37 3.85 -17.73
C THR A 230 24.58 4.15 -16.45
N PHE A 231 23.81 5.24 -16.45
CA PHE A 231 22.94 5.62 -15.33
C PHE A 231 21.74 4.66 -15.25
N ARG A 232 21.53 4.05 -14.08
CA ARG A 232 20.47 3.05 -13.88
C ARG A 232 19.28 3.66 -13.15
N LEU A 233 18.20 3.82 -13.89
CA LEU A 233 16.91 4.26 -13.39
C LEU A 233 16.05 3.02 -13.06
N LEU A 234 15.53 2.94 -11.83
CA LEU A 234 14.75 1.80 -11.35
C LEU A 234 13.27 2.16 -11.19
N TYR A 235 12.40 1.30 -11.67
CA TYR A 235 10.98 1.27 -11.28
C TYR A 235 10.60 -0.13 -10.79
N ILE A 236 10.06 -0.25 -9.57
CA ILE A 236 9.45 -1.50 -9.07
C ILE A 236 8.02 -1.21 -8.63
N GLY A 237 7.03 -1.96 -9.13
CA GLY A 237 5.64 -1.83 -8.68
C GLY A 237 4.61 -2.39 -9.63
N VAL A 238 3.36 -2.04 -9.36
CA VAL A 238 2.22 -2.46 -10.19
C VAL A 238 2.30 -1.79 -11.56
N LEU A 239 2.13 -2.57 -12.62
CA LEU A 239 2.26 -2.18 -14.03
C LEU A 239 0.87 -2.16 -14.68
N GLU A 240 0.04 -1.19 -14.25
CA GLU A 240 -1.33 -1.01 -14.74
C GLU A 240 -1.47 0.31 -15.49
N ARG A 241 -2.41 0.35 -16.44
CA ARG A 241 -2.70 1.57 -17.20
C ARG A 241 -3.46 2.60 -16.35
N HIS A 242 -4.31 2.13 -15.46
CA HIS A 242 -5.13 2.97 -14.59
C HIS A 242 -5.11 2.43 -13.15
N PRO A 243 -4.87 3.31 -12.16
CA PRO A 243 -4.39 4.69 -12.29
C PRO A 243 -3.00 4.74 -12.93
N SER A 244 -2.77 5.71 -13.80
CA SER A 244 -1.50 5.83 -14.53
C SER A 244 -0.31 6.02 -13.58
N ARG A 245 0.78 5.35 -13.91
CA ARG A 245 2.06 5.46 -13.20
C ARG A 245 3.19 5.96 -14.11
N GLY A 246 2.84 6.58 -15.23
CA GLY A 246 3.79 7.19 -16.17
C GLY A 246 4.80 6.23 -16.80
N ILE A 247 4.57 4.91 -16.73
CA ILE A 247 5.58 3.92 -17.15
C ILE A 247 5.77 3.88 -18.66
N LEU A 248 4.69 3.93 -19.44
CA LEU A 248 4.79 3.90 -20.89
C LEU A 248 5.46 5.17 -21.44
N GLU A 249 5.10 6.32 -20.87
CA GLU A 249 5.68 7.62 -21.18
C GLU A 249 7.17 7.64 -20.83
N THR A 250 7.55 7.09 -19.69
CA THR A 250 8.95 6.94 -19.26
C THR A 250 9.71 6.03 -20.21
N ILE A 251 9.17 4.87 -20.59
CA ILE A 251 9.80 3.97 -21.56
C ILE A 251 10.04 4.67 -22.89
N MET A 252 9.02 5.35 -23.43
CA MET A 252 9.13 6.10 -24.69
C MET A 252 10.18 7.22 -24.64
N THR A 253 10.35 7.84 -23.49
CA THR A 253 11.35 8.89 -23.26
C THR A 253 12.75 8.29 -23.16
N VAL A 254 12.94 7.33 -22.26
CA VAL A 254 14.25 6.70 -22.01
C VAL A 254 14.76 5.95 -23.24
N SER A 255 13.87 5.33 -24.02
CA SER A 255 14.27 4.62 -25.24
C SER A 255 15.01 5.49 -26.27
N LYS A 256 14.85 6.82 -26.19
CA LYS A 256 15.52 7.81 -27.06
C LYS A 256 16.78 8.40 -26.42
N MET A 257 17.07 8.10 -25.16
CA MET A 257 18.19 8.69 -24.42
C MET A 257 19.43 7.77 -24.50
N LYS A 258 20.61 8.36 -24.49
CA LYS A 258 21.89 7.63 -24.40
C LYS A 258 22.41 7.68 -22.96
N GLY A 259 23.10 6.63 -22.54
CA GLY A 259 23.73 6.58 -21.22
C GLY A 259 22.77 6.33 -20.05
N ILE A 260 21.49 6.04 -20.30
CA ILE A 260 20.50 5.69 -19.29
C ILE A 260 19.96 4.28 -19.57
N GLN A 261 19.89 3.47 -18.54
CA GLN A 261 19.23 2.16 -18.51
C GLN A 261 18.00 2.26 -17.60
N LEU A 262 16.83 1.86 -18.10
CA LEU A 262 15.60 1.74 -17.30
C LEU A 262 15.36 0.28 -16.94
N ASP A 263 15.47 -0.04 -15.67
CA ASP A 263 15.15 -1.35 -15.10
C ASP A 263 13.72 -1.32 -14.53
N ILE A 264 12.83 -2.21 -15.00
CA ILE A 264 11.43 -2.26 -14.63
C ILE A 264 11.12 -3.60 -13.97
N GLY A 265 10.74 -3.57 -12.70
CA GLY A 265 10.26 -4.73 -11.95
C GLY A 265 8.78 -4.62 -11.63
N GLY A 266 8.04 -5.74 -11.69
CA GLY A 266 6.65 -5.77 -11.28
C GLY A 266 5.75 -6.65 -12.13
N PHE A 267 4.45 -6.48 -11.90
CA PHE A 267 3.39 -7.26 -12.55
C PHE A 267 2.19 -6.38 -12.87
N GLY A 268 1.39 -6.80 -13.83
CA GLY A 268 0.18 -6.08 -14.23
C GLY A 268 -0.14 -6.22 -15.71
N THR A 269 -1.23 -5.58 -16.13
CA THR A 269 -1.76 -5.68 -17.50
C THR A 269 -0.87 -5.05 -18.55
N LEU A 270 0.08 -4.17 -18.16
CA LEU A 270 1.05 -3.56 -19.08
C LEU A 270 2.23 -4.46 -19.45
N VAL A 271 2.47 -5.57 -18.75
CA VAL A 271 3.63 -6.45 -18.97
C VAL A 271 3.81 -6.87 -20.44
N PRO A 272 2.76 -7.32 -21.17
CA PRO A 272 2.91 -7.66 -22.59
C PRO A 272 3.37 -6.48 -23.46
N THR A 273 2.87 -5.28 -23.16
CA THR A 273 3.25 -4.04 -23.86
C THR A 273 4.71 -3.67 -23.57
N ILE A 274 5.12 -3.76 -22.29
CA ILE A 274 6.49 -3.44 -21.86
C ILE A 274 7.49 -4.38 -22.52
N LYS A 275 7.21 -5.69 -22.59
CA LYS A 275 8.06 -6.66 -23.27
C LYS A 275 8.25 -6.33 -24.75
N LYS A 276 7.17 -5.94 -25.46
CA LYS A 276 7.26 -5.50 -26.87
C LYS A 276 8.09 -4.22 -27.05
N LEU A 277 8.04 -3.30 -26.09
CA LEU A 277 8.84 -2.07 -26.10
C LEU A 277 10.32 -2.37 -25.80
N GLN A 278 10.59 -3.28 -24.89
CA GLN A 278 11.95 -3.76 -24.59
C GLN A 278 12.63 -4.35 -25.85
N GLU A 279 11.92 -5.14 -26.65
CA GLU A 279 12.46 -5.71 -27.91
C GLU A 279 12.93 -4.62 -28.87
N LYS A 280 12.34 -3.41 -28.81
CA LYS A 280 12.66 -2.27 -29.68
C LYS A 280 13.66 -1.29 -29.06
N SER A 281 14.08 -1.51 -27.82
CA SER A 281 14.93 -0.58 -27.09
C SER A 281 16.01 -1.31 -26.28
N LYS A 282 17.28 -0.98 -26.55
CA LYS A 282 18.44 -1.61 -25.89
C LYS A 282 18.63 -1.16 -24.42
N ASN A 283 17.99 -0.07 -24.04
CA ASN A 283 18.16 0.56 -22.71
C ASN A 283 16.89 0.48 -21.85
N VAL A 284 15.97 -0.42 -22.17
CA VAL A 284 14.81 -0.76 -21.34
C VAL A 284 14.87 -2.24 -21.02
N ASN A 285 14.83 -2.58 -19.73
CA ASN A 285 14.95 -3.94 -19.23
C ASN A 285 13.78 -4.27 -18.28
N TYR A 286 12.95 -5.25 -18.65
CA TYR A 286 11.91 -5.79 -17.79
C TYR A 286 12.44 -7.00 -17.03
N MET A 287 12.58 -6.85 -15.71
CA MET A 287 13.16 -7.85 -14.80
C MET A 287 12.15 -8.92 -14.34
N GLY A 288 10.87 -8.80 -14.70
CA GLY A 288 9.82 -9.65 -14.13
C GLY A 288 9.32 -9.15 -12.77
N PRO A 289 8.46 -9.95 -12.11
CA PRO A 289 8.04 -9.71 -10.72
C PRO A 289 9.25 -9.78 -9.78
N ILE A 290 9.36 -8.81 -8.86
CA ILE A 290 10.43 -8.76 -7.85
C ILE A 290 9.88 -9.26 -6.52
N HIS A 291 10.56 -10.23 -5.90
CA HIS A 291 10.21 -10.67 -4.56
C HIS A 291 10.45 -9.54 -3.55
N PRO A 292 9.59 -9.33 -2.55
CA PRO A 292 9.73 -8.24 -1.57
C PRO A 292 11.12 -8.16 -0.92
N ASP A 293 11.74 -9.27 -0.61
CA ASP A 293 13.08 -9.33 0.01
C ASP A 293 14.21 -8.82 -0.91
N ASN A 294 13.98 -8.79 -2.21
CA ASN A 294 14.94 -8.31 -3.20
C ASN A 294 14.77 -6.83 -3.57
N VAL A 295 13.70 -6.17 -3.09
CA VAL A 295 13.42 -4.76 -3.41
C VAL A 295 14.52 -3.86 -2.89
N ALA A 296 14.96 -4.05 -1.64
CA ALA A 296 16.04 -3.27 -1.03
C ALA A 296 17.34 -3.37 -1.84
N LEU A 297 17.76 -4.58 -2.20
CA LEU A 297 18.98 -4.80 -2.99
C LEU A 297 18.88 -4.12 -4.36
N LYS A 298 17.77 -4.30 -5.08
CA LYS A 298 17.57 -3.67 -6.39
C LYS A 298 17.56 -2.14 -6.30
N THR A 299 17.00 -1.59 -5.23
CA THR A 299 17.01 -0.15 -4.99
C THR A 299 18.44 0.37 -4.77
N ILE A 300 19.24 -0.31 -3.94
CA ILE A 300 20.65 0.06 -3.67
C ILE A 300 21.51 -0.03 -4.95
N GLU A 301 21.26 -0.99 -5.83
CA GLU A 301 21.97 -1.17 -7.10
C GLU A 301 21.67 -0.08 -8.14
N SER A 302 20.62 0.72 -7.96
CA SER A 302 20.20 1.76 -8.92
C SER A 302 20.84 3.11 -8.63
N ASP A 303 20.82 4.02 -9.61
CA ASP A 303 21.29 5.39 -9.47
C ASP A 303 20.19 6.36 -9.08
N ALA A 304 18.95 6.06 -9.49
CA ALA A 304 17.75 6.75 -9.05
C ALA A 304 16.54 5.83 -9.10
N VAL A 305 15.53 6.14 -8.28
CA VAL A 305 14.22 5.46 -8.27
C VAL A 305 13.19 6.35 -8.94
N LEU A 306 12.42 5.78 -9.86
CA LEU A 306 11.30 6.47 -10.51
C LEU A 306 10.01 6.29 -9.69
N MET A 307 9.40 7.41 -9.29
CA MET A 307 8.10 7.48 -8.65
C MET A 307 7.15 8.32 -9.51
N ALA A 308 6.85 7.85 -10.72
CA ALA A 308 5.93 8.53 -11.63
C ALA A 308 4.48 8.14 -11.33
N LEU A 309 3.75 9.04 -10.71
CA LEU A 309 2.31 8.93 -10.45
C LEU A 309 1.60 10.08 -11.17
N ASP A 310 0.43 9.79 -11.72
CA ASP A 310 -0.41 10.82 -12.35
C ASP A 310 -1.00 11.75 -11.28
N PRO A 311 -0.61 13.03 -11.22
CA PRO A 311 -1.08 13.97 -10.20
C PRO A 311 -2.54 14.41 -10.41
N SER A 312 -3.16 14.13 -11.55
CA SER A 312 -4.59 14.40 -11.79
C SER A 312 -5.50 13.54 -10.91
N ASN A 313 -5.01 12.37 -10.49
CA ASN A 313 -5.71 11.54 -9.53
C ASN A 313 -5.41 12.00 -8.09
N ILE A 314 -6.45 12.39 -7.35
CA ILE A 314 -6.32 12.94 -5.99
C ILE A 314 -5.66 11.96 -5.00
N ASN A 315 -5.90 10.65 -5.15
CA ASN A 315 -5.25 9.65 -4.31
C ASN A 315 -3.75 9.58 -4.60
N ASN A 316 -3.35 9.60 -5.88
CA ASN A 316 -1.94 9.66 -6.26
C ASN A 316 -1.27 10.95 -5.74
N ARG A 317 -1.94 12.09 -5.93
CA ARG A 317 -1.40 13.41 -5.54
C ARG A 317 -1.09 13.50 -4.05
N LEU A 318 -1.92 12.90 -3.21
CA LEU A 318 -1.83 12.99 -1.75
C LEU A 318 -1.24 11.72 -1.09
N SER A 319 -0.89 10.70 -1.87
CA SER A 319 -0.37 9.44 -1.34
C SER A 319 1.05 9.56 -0.78
N ALA A 320 1.41 8.63 0.11
CA ALA A 320 2.76 8.44 0.64
C ALA A 320 3.29 7.06 0.18
N PRO A 321 3.78 6.92 -1.07
CA PRO A 321 4.13 5.63 -1.67
C PRO A 321 5.33 4.98 -1.01
N ASN A 322 5.33 3.66 -0.89
CA ASN A 322 6.46 2.87 -0.36
C ASN A 322 7.80 3.18 -1.03
N LYS A 323 7.78 3.43 -2.35
CA LYS A 323 9.00 3.74 -3.14
C LYS A 323 9.79 4.92 -2.60
N LEU A 324 9.11 5.96 -2.09
CA LEU A 324 9.78 7.08 -1.46
C LEU A 324 10.62 6.61 -0.27
N PHE A 325 10.01 5.88 0.65
CA PHE A 325 10.67 5.41 1.86
C PHE A 325 11.72 4.33 1.59
N GLU A 326 11.53 3.52 0.56
CA GLU A 326 12.50 2.54 0.07
C GLU A 326 13.75 3.24 -0.49
N ALA A 327 13.56 4.26 -1.31
CA ALA A 327 14.66 5.05 -1.87
C ALA A 327 15.40 5.84 -0.78
N MET A 328 14.70 6.47 0.16
CA MET A 328 15.29 7.15 1.32
C MET A 328 16.14 6.18 2.17
N ALA A 329 15.60 4.99 2.48
CA ALA A 329 16.33 3.98 3.26
C ALA A 329 17.57 3.45 2.53
N ALA A 330 17.52 3.39 1.19
CA ALA A 330 18.64 2.99 0.35
C ALA A 330 19.64 4.12 0.06
N SER A 331 19.38 5.36 0.48
CA SER A 331 20.13 6.56 0.13
C SER A 331 20.26 6.73 -1.39
N VAL A 332 19.15 6.53 -2.12
CA VAL A 332 19.07 6.63 -3.58
C VAL A 332 18.15 7.77 -3.96
N PRO A 333 18.55 8.70 -4.85
CA PRO A 333 17.73 9.82 -5.30
C PRO A 333 16.41 9.37 -5.94
N ILE A 334 15.39 10.25 -5.89
CA ILE A 334 14.06 9.97 -6.42
C ILE A 334 13.74 10.92 -7.57
N ILE A 335 13.27 10.37 -8.68
CA ILE A 335 12.69 11.16 -9.78
C ILE A 335 11.17 11.07 -9.68
N THR A 336 10.51 12.21 -9.52
CA THR A 336 9.05 12.29 -9.31
C THR A 336 8.45 13.57 -9.88
N CYS A 337 7.11 13.67 -9.88
CA CYS A 337 6.38 14.89 -10.24
C CYS A 337 6.27 15.81 -9.02
N LYS A 338 6.60 17.08 -9.17
CA LYS A 338 6.52 18.08 -8.09
C LYS A 338 5.08 18.39 -7.64
N GLU A 339 4.09 18.13 -8.50
CA GLU A 339 2.67 18.28 -8.19
C GLU A 339 2.14 17.24 -7.18
N LEU A 340 2.92 16.22 -6.87
CA LEU A 340 2.62 15.26 -5.82
C LEU A 340 3.01 15.83 -4.46
N LEU A 341 2.24 15.56 -3.42
CA LEU A 341 2.59 15.93 -2.03
C LEU A 341 4.01 15.45 -1.66
N MET A 342 4.32 14.18 -1.99
CA MET A 342 5.65 13.64 -1.74
C MET A 342 6.71 14.18 -2.70
N GLY A 343 6.32 14.67 -3.89
CA GLY A 343 7.23 15.37 -4.80
C GLY A 343 7.69 16.71 -4.23
N GLN A 344 6.79 17.47 -3.60
CA GLN A 344 7.12 18.71 -2.89
C GLN A 344 8.05 18.41 -1.68
N LEU A 345 7.87 17.28 -0.99
CA LEU A 345 8.80 16.84 0.05
C LEU A 345 10.18 16.54 -0.52
N VAL A 346 10.25 15.82 -1.65
CA VAL A 346 11.51 15.48 -2.33
C VAL A 346 12.27 16.74 -2.72
N GLU A 347 11.60 17.75 -3.27
CA GLU A 347 12.19 19.04 -3.64
C GLU A 347 12.67 19.82 -2.40
N ARG A 348 11.83 19.91 -1.35
CA ARG A 348 12.16 20.64 -0.11
C ARG A 348 13.34 20.05 0.64
N GLU A 349 13.45 18.73 0.69
CA GLU A 349 14.51 18.01 1.42
C GLU A 349 15.72 17.68 0.51
N GLU A 350 15.72 18.13 -0.74
CA GLU A 350 16.82 17.93 -1.71
C GLU A 350 17.24 16.46 -1.87
N ILE A 351 16.26 15.53 -1.90
CA ILE A 351 16.51 14.08 -1.99
C ILE A 351 16.20 13.48 -3.37
N GLY A 352 16.07 14.33 -4.40
CA GLY A 352 15.77 13.88 -5.76
C GLY A 352 16.23 14.81 -6.85
#